data_5ae7b43b63f90a9388f1b1a932511aba
#
_entry.id   5ae7b43b63f90a9388f1b1a932511aba
#
_cell.length_a   1.000
_cell.length_b   1.000
_cell.length_c   1.000
_cell.angle_alpha   90.00
_cell.angle_beta   90.00
_cell.angle_gamma   90.00
#
_symmetry.space_group_name_H-M   'P 1'
#
loop_
_entity.id
_entity.type
_entity.pdbx_description
1 polymer ?
#
loop_
_entity_poly.entity_id
_entity_poly.type
_entity_poly.pdbx_seq_one_letter_code
_entity_poly.pdbx_strand_id
1 'polypeptide(L)'
;MKVSKNLKNYKMKKEVTKVDKPWGWEKWIEVNENYVVKELYMTAGNSCSLQYHEHKHESFYVLSGELKFLVGPDKDNLTEMVLYPGDYHTIEPFVVHKMEAIVDSLYLESSTNFLDDVIRLEDKYGRV
;
A
#
# COMPACT_ATOMS: atom_id res chain seq x y z
N MET A 1 19.19 30.15 -6.00
CA MET A 1 18.66 28.93 -5.35
C MET A 1 19.21 28.83 -3.94
N LYS A 2 18.35 28.55 -2.98
CA LYS A 2 18.72 28.44 -1.57
C LYS A 2 19.13 26.99 -1.25
N VAL A 3 20.32 26.77 -0.74
CA VAL A 3 20.81 25.45 -0.36
C VAL A 3 20.38 25.14 1.09
N SER A 4 19.91 23.92 1.33
CA SER A 4 19.55 23.46 2.67
C SER A 4 20.74 23.54 3.61
N LYS A 5 20.51 24.01 4.86
CA LYS A 5 21.51 24.05 5.92
C LYS A 5 22.05 22.65 6.26
N ASN A 6 21.25 21.61 6.00
CA ASN A 6 21.59 20.22 6.32
C ASN A 6 22.27 19.49 5.16
N LEU A 7 22.54 20.16 4.04
CA LEU A 7 23.06 19.50 2.84
C LEU A 7 24.39 18.78 3.08
N LYS A 8 25.30 19.32 3.89
CA LYS A 8 26.57 18.66 4.20
C LYS A 8 26.41 17.36 4.99
N ASN A 9 25.28 17.17 5.68
CA ASN A 9 24.93 15.96 6.41
C ASN A 9 23.93 15.09 5.62
N TYR A 10 23.58 15.53 4.41
CA TYR A 10 22.60 14.85 3.60
C TYR A 10 23.20 13.64 2.90
N LYS A 11 22.57 12.49 3.07
CA LYS A 11 22.93 11.27 2.36
C LYS A 11 22.30 11.30 0.97
N MET A 12 23.12 11.53 -0.07
CA MET A 12 22.65 11.69 -1.46
C MET A 12 21.98 10.46 -2.04
N LYS A 13 22.35 9.27 -1.57
CA LYS A 13 21.80 8.00 -1.99
C LYS A 13 21.38 7.20 -0.76
N LYS A 14 20.07 7.01 -0.59
CA LYS A 14 19.51 6.25 0.53
C LYS A 14 19.26 4.80 0.15
N GLU A 15 19.35 3.92 1.12
CA GLU A 15 18.98 2.52 0.97
C GLU A 15 17.47 2.34 1.19
N VAL A 16 16.89 1.40 0.45
CA VAL A 16 15.49 1.03 0.56
C VAL A 16 15.36 -0.17 1.49
N THR A 17 14.46 -0.08 2.46
CA THR A 17 14.16 -1.20 3.36
C THR A 17 13.14 -2.13 2.70
N LYS A 18 13.48 -3.41 2.57
CA LYS A 18 12.58 -4.43 2.07
C LYS A 18 11.98 -5.22 3.23
N VAL A 19 10.66 -5.37 3.22
CA VAL A 19 9.91 -6.12 4.23
C VAL A 19 9.15 -7.24 3.55
N ASP A 20 9.41 -8.49 3.96
CA ASP A 20 8.68 -9.65 3.44
C ASP A 20 7.29 -9.73 4.04
N LYS A 21 6.31 -10.08 3.21
CA LYS A 21 4.91 -10.26 3.57
C LYS A 21 4.45 -11.65 3.12
N PRO A 22 3.37 -12.21 3.72
CA PRO A 22 2.84 -13.51 3.28
C PRO A 22 2.45 -13.55 1.80
N TRP A 23 2.10 -12.41 1.23
CA TRP A 23 1.64 -12.27 -0.16
C TRP A 23 2.73 -11.80 -1.14
N GLY A 24 3.94 -11.49 -0.66
CA GLY A 24 5.03 -10.99 -1.49
C GLY A 24 6.00 -10.15 -0.68
N TRP A 25 6.20 -8.91 -1.08
CA TRP A 25 7.06 -8.00 -0.33
C TRP A 25 6.65 -6.54 -0.53
N GLU A 26 7.15 -5.68 0.35
CA GLU A 26 7.08 -4.23 0.18
C GLU A 26 8.45 -3.61 0.39
N LYS A 27 8.75 -2.59 -0.41
CA LYS A 27 9.94 -1.74 -0.24
C LYS A 27 9.49 -0.40 0.32
N TRP A 28 10.05 -0.03 1.43
CA TRP A 28 9.83 1.26 2.07
C TRP A 28 10.79 2.27 1.45
N ILE A 29 10.32 3.02 0.44
CA ILE A 29 11.14 3.96 -0.33
C ILE A 29 11.38 5.23 0.45
N GLU A 30 10.34 5.80 1.06
CA GLU A 30 10.44 6.98 1.91
C GLU A 30 9.49 6.83 3.10
N VAL A 31 10.01 7.08 4.30
CA VAL A 31 9.24 7.15 5.54
C VAL A 31 9.71 8.38 6.30
N ASN A 32 8.83 9.36 6.45
CA ASN A 32 9.10 10.56 7.23
C ASN A 32 7.84 10.98 7.99
N GLU A 33 7.92 12.03 8.78
CA GLU A 33 6.80 12.46 9.63
C GLU A 33 5.53 12.87 8.85
N ASN A 34 5.66 13.19 7.56
CA ASN A 34 4.56 13.71 6.75
C ASN A 34 3.94 12.66 5.83
N TYR A 35 4.75 11.76 5.28
CA TYR A 35 4.26 10.77 4.30
C TYR A 35 5.12 9.51 4.25
N VAL A 36 4.54 8.48 3.63
CA VAL A 36 5.20 7.18 3.37
C VAL A 36 4.99 6.83 1.90
N VAL A 37 6.06 6.36 1.24
CA VAL A 37 6.01 5.83 -0.12
C VAL A 37 6.56 4.41 -0.11
N LYS A 38 5.75 3.47 -0.60
CA LYS A 38 6.11 2.06 -0.70
C LYS A 38 5.92 1.54 -2.11
N GLU A 39 6.74 0.58 -2.49
CA GLU A 39 6.53 -0.27 -3.66
C GLU A 39 6.14 -1.66 -3.17
N LEU A 40 5.03 -2.19 -3.66
CA LEU A 40 4.49 -3.48 -3.23
C LEU A 40 4.47 -4.46 -4.39
N TYR A 41 4.96 -5.67 -4.12
CA TYR A 41 4.91 -6.79 -5.05
C TYR A 41 4.03 -7.88 -4.46
N MET A 42 2.98 -8.24 -5.18
CA MET A 42 2.03 -9.27 -4.75
C MET A 42 1.99 -10.39 -5.78
N THR A 43 2.24 -11.60 -5.32
CA THR A 43 2.28 -12.77 -6.21
C THR A 43 0.89 -13.27 -6.54
N ALA A 44 0.73 -13.83 -7.74
CA ALA A 44 -0.55 -14.32 -8.27
C ALA A 44 -1.30 -15.20 -7.26
N GLY A 45 -2.58 -14.94 -7.08
CA GLY A 45 -3.45 -15.67 -6.15
C GLY A 45 -3.32 -15.27 -4.69
N ASN A 46 -2.41 -14.35 -4.35
CA ASN A 46 -2.26 -13.85 -2.99
C ASN A 46 -2.99 -12.52 -2.82
N SER A 47 -3.25 -12.18 -1.57
CA SER A 47 -3.99 -10.97 -1.22
C SER A 47 -3.53 -10.40 0.12
N CYS A 48 -3.70 -9.10 0.33
CA CYS A 48 -3.66 -8.52 1.66
C CYS A 48 -4.93 -8.90 2.44
N SER A 49 -5.01 -8.51 3.70
CA SER A 49 -6.23 -8.71 4.49
C SER A 49 -7.37 -7.82 4.00
N LEU A 50 -8.62 -8.23 4.29
CA LEU A 50 -9.76 -7.32 4.25
C LEU A 50 -9.65 -6.42 5.48
N GLN A 51 -9.50 -5.12 5.28
CA GLN A 51 -9.06 -4.20 6.32
C GLN A 51 -9.58 -2.80 6.14
N TYR A 52 -9.44 -1.98 7.18
CA TYR A 52 -9.57 -0.54 7.10
C TYR A 52 -8.55 0.14 8.02
N HIS A 53 -8.39 1.45 7.86
CA HIS A 53 -7.51 2.28 8.66
C HIS A 53 -8.33 3.37 9.34
N GLU A 54 -7.97 3.74 10.57
CA GLU A 54 -8.69 4.77 11.31
C GLU A 54 -8.22 6.18 10.97
N HIS A 55 -6.93 6.34 10.67
CA HIS A 55 -6.29 7.64 10.42
C HIS A 55 -5.58 7.71 9.06
N LYS A 56 -5.05 6.57 8.61
CA LYS A 56 -4.24 6.51 7.40
C LYS A 56 -5.07 6.77 6.16
N HIS A 57 -4.59 7.70 5.35
CA HIS A 57 -5.11 8.00 4.02
C HIS A 57 -4.06 7.55 3.01
N GLU A 58 -4.43 6.72 2.04
CA GLU A 58 -3.49 6.15 1.09
C GLU A 58 -3.99 6.18 -0.34
N SER A 59 -3.05 6.09 -1.27
CA SER A 59 -3.31 6.04 -2.71
C SER A 59 -2.48 4.94 -3.33
N PHE A 60 -3.06 4.22 -4.30
CA PHE A 60 -2.38 3.18 -5.07
C PHE A 60 -2.24 3.59 -6.52
N TYR A 61 -1.11 3.23 -7.12
CA TYR A 61 -0.86 3.37 -8.54
C TYR A 61 -0.25 2.08 -9.07
N VAL A 62 -0.90 1.45 -10.04
CA VAL A 62 -0.47 0.15 -10.57
C VAL A 62 0.62 0.35 -11.62
N LEU A 63 1.76 -0.32 -11.42
CA LEU A 63 2.90 -0.28 -12.33
C LEU A 63 2.86 -1.44 -13.33
N SER A 64 2.55 -2.65 -12.86
CA SER A 64 2.47 -3.84 -13.70
C SER A 64 1.51 -4.86 -13.11
N GLY A 65 1.00 -5.76 -13.94
CA GLY A 65 0.11 -6.84 -13.53
C GLY A 65 -1.37 -6.50 -13.61
N GLU A 66 -2.17 -7.24 -12.85
CA GLU A 66 -3.62 -7.06 -12.73
C GLU A 66 -4.02 -7.32 -11.28
N LEU A 67 -4.71 -6.37 -10.69
CA LEU A 67 -5.12 -6.42 -9.30
C LEU A 67 -6.64 -6.39 -9.20
N LYS A 68 -7.21 -7.33 -8.44
CA LYS A 68 -8.61 -7.29 -8.07
C LYS A 68 -8.73 -6.48 -6.79
N PHE A 69 -9.53 -5.42 -6.83
CA PHE A 69 -9.70 -4.49 -5.74
C PHE A 69 -11.13 -4.52 -5.23
N LEU A 70 -11.29 -4.81 -3.94
CA LEU A 70 -12.57 -4.79 -3.24
C LEU A 70 -12.59 -3.56 -2.35
N VAL A 71 -13.66 -2.77 -2.41
CA VAL A 71 -13.76 -1.52 -1.66
C VAL A 71 -15.22 -1.21 -1.32
N GLY A 72 -15.46 -0.73 -0.11
CA GLY A 72 -16.80 -0.35 0.30
C GLY A 72 -16.88 0.21 1.71
N PRO A 73 -18.09 0.60 2.15
CA PRO A 73 -18.29 1.18 3.47
C PRO A 73 -18.19 0.15 4.61
N ASP A 74 -18.43 -1.11 4.33
CA ASP A 74 -18.32 -2.22 5.28
C ASP A 74 -18.05 -3.54 4.54
N LYS A 75 -17.79 -4.62 5.28
CA LYS A 75 -17.43 -5.92 4.71
C LYS A 75 -18.54 -6.59 3.90
N ASP A 76 -19.79 -6.19 4.08
CA ASP A 76 -20.95 -6.79 3.41
C ASP A 76 -21.38 -6.01 2.16
N ASN A 77 -20.80 -4.83 1.93
CA ASN A 77 -21.14 -3.92 0.84
C ASN A 77 -19.90 -3.52 0.05
N LEU A 78 -19.24 -4.49 -0.54
CA LEU A 78 -18.00 -4.29 -1.31
C LEU A 78 -18.29 -4.23 -2.80
N THR A 79 -17.66 -3.27 -3.48
CA THR A 79 -17.60 -3.20 -4.93
C THR A 79 -16.27 -3.83 -5.38
N GLU A 80 -16.34 -4.68 -6.40
CA GLU A 80 -15.16 -5.30 -7.00
C GLU A 80 -14.82 -4.59 -8.30
N MET A 81 -13.53 -4.32 -8.48
CA MET A 81 -12.99 -3.79 -9.74
C MET A 81 -11.63 -4.40 -10.02
N VAL A 82 -11.22 -4.39 -11.29
CA VAL A 82 -9.87 -4.81 -11.69
C VAL A 82 -9.07 -3.58 -12.05
N LEU A 83 -7.88 -3.48 -11.47
CA LEU A 83 -6.94 -2.39 -11.73
C LEU A 83 -5.81 -2.89 -12.64
N TYR A 84 -5.53 -2.13 -13.68
CA TYR A 84 -4.50 -2.39 -14.68
C TYR A 84 -3.37 -1.36 -14.57
N PRO A 85 -2.19 -1.60 -15.20
CA PRO A 85 -1.12 -0.62 -15.20
C PRO A 85 -1.59 0.77 -15.60
N GLY A 86 -1.26 1.77 -14.78
CA GLY A 86 -1.70 3.15 -14.95
C GLY A 86 -2.99 3.51 -14.20
N ASP A 87 -3.69 2.52 -13.66
CA ASP A 87 -4.88 2.80 -12.83
C ASP A 87 -4.46 3.27 -11.43
N TYR A 88 -5.30 4.10 -10.86
CA TYR A 88 -5.09 4.78 -9.59
C TYR A 88 -6.36 4.71 -8.74
N HIS A 89 -6.19 4.55 -7.43
CA HIS A 89 -7.29 4.61 -6.48
C HIS A 89 -6.84 5.20 -5.14
N THR A 90 -7.74 5.93 -4.50
CA THR A 90 -7.53 6.51 -3.17
C THR A 90 -8.38 5.78 -2.14
N ILE A 91 -7.81 5.53 -0.97
CA ILE A 91 -8.48 4.92 0.19
C ILE A 91 -8.47 5.92 1.33
N GLU A 92 -9.64 6.42 1.70
CA GLU A 92 -9.82 7.29 2.85
C GLU A 92 -9.94 6.48 4.14
N PRO A 93 -9.73 7.09 5.32
CA PRO A 93 -9.97 6.41 6.60
C PRO A 93 -11.36 5.77 6.67
N PHE A 94 -11.45 4.62 7.34
CA PHE A 94 -12.65 3.81 7.54
C PHE A 94 -13.21 3.13 6.30
N VAL A 95 -12.61 3.30 5.12
CA VAL A 95 -13.03 2.58 3.92
C VAL A 95 -12.47 1.16 3.96
N VAL A 96 -13.35 0.18 3.94
CA VAL A 96 -12.99 -1.25 3.95
C VAL A 96 -12.51 -1.66 2.56
N HIS A 97 -11.36 -2.32 2.51
CA HIS A 97 -10.74 -2.68 1.22
C HIS A 97 -9.86 -3.93 1.32
N LYS A 98 -9.63 -4.53 0.16
CA LYS A 98 -8.74 -5.67 -0.02
C LYS A 98 -8.16 -5.64 -1.43
N MET A 99 -6.87 -5.94 -1.55
CA MET A 99 -6.17 -6.08 -2.83
C MET A 99 -5.80 -7.55 -3.03
N GLU A 100 -6.06 -8.09 -4.21
CA GLU A 100 -5.71 -9.46 -4.60
C GLU A 100 -5.01 -9.44 -5.95
N ALA A 101 -3.90 -10.15 -6.07
CA ALA A 101 -3.19 -10.25 -7.35
C ALA A 101 -3.82 -11.34 -8.22
N ILE A 102 -4.28 -10.98 -9.42
CA ILE A 102 -4.74 -11.93 -10.44
C ILE A 102 -3.53 -12.57 -11.09
N VAL A 103 -2.51 -11.77 -11.38
CA VAL A 103 -1.19 -12.18 -11.82
C VAL A 103 -0.16 -11.50 -10.91
N ASP A 104 1.12 -11.86 -11.00
CA ASP A 104 2.16 -11.16 -10.26
C ASP A 104 2.10 -9.67 -10.59
N SER A 105 1.98 -8.84 -9.56
CA SER A 105 1.68 -7.42 -9.74
C SER A 105 2.57 -6.54 -8.89
N LEU A 106 2.88 -5.36 -9.43
CA LEU A 106 3.69 -4.34 -8.77
C LEU A 106 2.90 -3.05 -8.73
N TYR A 107 2.83 -2.41 -7.56
CA TYR A 107 2.13 -1.14 -7.42
C TYR A 107 2.80 -0.25 -6.37
N LEU A 108 2.57 1.05 -6.48
CA LEU A 108 3.03 2.05 -5.52
C LEU A 108 1.91 2.37 -4.53
N GLU A 109 2.29 2.58 -3.27
CA GLU A 109 1.41 3.08 -2.23
C GLU A 109 2.03 4.34 -1.64
N SER A 110 1.27 5.43 -1.65
CA SER A 110 1.61 6.67 -0.97
C SER A 110 0.60 6.91 0.14
N SER A 111 1.06 7.23 1.33
CA SER A 111 0.15 7.40 2.46
C SER A 111 0.64 8.45 3.45
N THR A 112 -0.27 8.87 4.34
CA THR A 112 0.10 9.54 5.56
C THR A 112 0.85 8.57 6.48
N ASN A 113 1.65 9.09 7.42
CA ASN A 113 2.49 8.23 8.26
C ASN A 113 1.73 7.66 9.47
N PHE A 114 1.06 6.52 9.22
CA PHE A 114 0.39 5.71 10.24
C PHE A 114 0.65 4.23 9.92
N LEU A 115 1.91 3.80 10.02
CA LEU A 115 2.37 2.48 9.56
C LEU A 115 1.67 1.30 10.23
N ASP A 116 1.30 1.43 11.51
CA ASP A 116 0.67 0.36 12.29
C ASP A 116 -0.85 0.47 12.36
N ASP A 117 -1.43 1.46 11.68
CA ASP A 117 -2.86 1.72 11.68
C ASP A 117 -3.58 0.79 10.69
N VAL A 118 -3.86 -0.42 11.13
CA VAL A 118 -4.63 -1.40 10.36
C VAL A 118 -5.54 -2.21 11.28
N ILE A 119 -6.83 -2.27 10.91
CA ILE A 119 -7.81 -3.16 11.52
C ILE A 119 -8.16 -4.24 10.50
N ARG A 120 -7.75 -5.47 10.78
CA ARG A 120 -8.00 -6.60 9.89
C ARG A 120 -9.32 -7.25 10.23
N LEU A 121 -10.21 -7.39 9.24
CA LEU A 121 -11.51 -8.04 9.38
C LEU A 121 -11.46 -9.50 8.97
N GLU A 122 -10.73 -9.81 7.89
CA GLU A 122 -10.48 -11.16 7.39
C GLU A 122 -9.06 -11.24 6.84
N ASP A 123 -8.38 -12.35 7.07
CA ASP A 123 -7.03 -12.56 6.57
C ASP A 123 -6.79 -14.03 6.23
N LYS A 124 -6.43 -14.29 4.99
CA LYS A 124 -6.07 -15.58 4.44
C LYS A 124 -4.91 -16.26 5.20
N TYR A 125 -4.06 -15.48 5.86
CA TYR A 125 -2.86 -15.95 6.55
C TYR A 125 -3.02 -16.01 8.07
N GLY A 126 -4.24 -15.82 8.60
CA GLY A 126 -4.54 -15.96 10.02
C GLY A 126 -4.07 -14.82 10.93
N ARG A 127 -3.89 -13.61 10.39
CA ARG A 127 -3.44 -12.45 11.18
C ARG A 127 -4.59 -11.65 11.84
N VAL A 128 -5.78 -12.16 11.77
CA VAL A 128 -6.94 -11.53 12.43
C VAL A 128 -6.98 -11.93 13.90
#